data_dbdfc6e04a287434dab37b24925c71a5
#
_entry.id   dbdfc6e04a287434dab37b24925c71a5
#
_cell.length_a   1.000
_cell.length_b   1.000
_cell.length_c   1.000
_cell.angle_alpha   90.00
_cell.angle_beta   90.00
_cell.angle_gamma   90.00
#
_symmetry.space_group_name_H-M   'P 1'
#
loop_
_entity.id
_entity.type
_entity.pdbx_description
1 polymer ?
#
loop_
_entity_poly.entity_id
_entity_poly.type
_entity_poly.pdbx_seq_one_letter_code
_entity_poly.pdbx_strand_id
1 'polypeptide(L)'
;MENSTTYNLSISKLMDYFPPAQWSGIGDDFCMFNVRYDERLHALDYPCRFDGLLMLYCVEGHLKLSVNLNEYDIRDNHLVITTPGNILKVSQVAGSEQLKYVIVAMSSRFAMGLKVDLKKIMNEGITLMEIPVMKLDEVMSSLMQQHLSLVANVINSDSSFREDSVTSIVSSMICLVAGLWTDKINELREEAAQTTTRSRMVLEQFIRLVGRYHTKYRNVGFYADKLCLTPKYLSKLIKTASGKSAPEWIDSYVILEAKNLLKYSDIAIKEIVYRLNFPNQSVFYKFFKARTGMTPSEYRNS
;
A
#
# COMPACT_ATOMS: atom_id res chain seq x y z
N MET A 1 -9.64 -20.91 15.06
CA MET A 1 -9.88 -20.06 13.87
C MET A 1 -9.94 -18.64 14.38
N GLU A 2 -8.81 -17.93 14.32
CA GLU A 2 -8.72 -16.57 14.83
C GLU A 2 -9.45 -15.63 13.88
N ASN A 3 -10.43 -14.89 14.42
CA ASN A 3 -11.09 -13.79 13.74
C ASN A 3 -10.06 -12.68 13.50
N SER A 4 -9.48 -12.63 12.31
CA SER A 4 -8.59 -11.53 11.93
C SER A 4 -9.44 -10.29 11.59
N THR A 5 -9.78 -9.53 12.60
CA THR A 5 -10.36 -8.19 12.43
C THR A 5 -9.27 -7.25 11.96
N THR A 6 -9.35 -6.76 10.73
CA THR A 6 -8.47 -5.68 10.25
C THR A 6 -8.94 -4.37 10.88
N TYR A 7 -8.07 -3.65 11.58
CA TYR A 7 -8.42 -2.38 12.21
C TYR A 7 -7.76 -1.19 11.51
N ASN A 8 -8.42 -0.02 11.64
CA ASN A 8 -7.90 1.23 11.08
C ASN A 8 -6.88 1.84 12.00
N LEU A 9 -5.73 2.14 11.43
CA LEU A 9 -4.63 2.79 12.09
C LEU A 9 -4.54 4.23 11.57
N SER A 10 -4.77 5.20 12.44
CA SER A 10 -4.50 6.62 12.19
C SER A 10 -3.14 7.01 12.79
N ILE A 11 -2.63 8.19 12.44
CA ILE A 11 -1.39 8.72 13.04
C ILE A 11 -1.56 8.85 14.55
N SER A 12 -2.68 9.38 15.03
CA SER A 12 -2.97 9.48 16.47
C SER A 12 -2.96 8.12 17.17
N LYS A 13 -3.56 7.10 16.57
CA LYS A 13 -3.50 5.74 17.13
C LYS A 13 -2.10 5.15 17.10
N LEU A 14 -1.30 5.43 16.07
CA LEU A 14 0.10 5.03 16.05
C LEU A 14 0.86 5.67 17.21
N MET A 15 0.63 6.97 17.48
CA MET A 15 1.24 7.68 18.61
C MET A 15 0.91 7.03 19.96
N ASP A 16 -0.29 6.49 20.13
CA ASP A 16 -0.72 5.82 21.37
C ASP A 16 0.08 4.54 21.67
N TYR A 17 0.60 3.89 20.61
CA TYR A 17 1.39 2.67 20.75
C TYR A 17 2.87 2.91 21.08
N PHE A 18 3.38 4.12 20.81
CA PHE A 18 4.80 4.42 20.99
C PHE A 18 5.01 5.44 22.11
N PRO A 19 6.03 5.26 22.96
CA PRO A 19 6.40 6.27 23.93
C PRO A 19 6.67 7.64 23.26
N PRO A 20 6.31 8.77 23.88
CA PRO A 20 6.49 10.10 23.29
C PRO A 20 7.95 10.41 22.88
N ALA A 21 8.94 9.78 23.51
CA ALA A 21 10.34 9.93 23.14
C ALA A 21 10.73 9.22 21.83
N GLN A 22 9.88 8.36 21.30
CA GLN A 22 10.15 7.58 20.10
C GLN A 22 9.51 8.17 18.83
N TRP A 23 8.75 9.23 18.94
CA TRP A 23 8.13 9.85 17.78
C TRP A 23 8.20 11.36 17.80
N SER A 24 8.10 11.96 16.62
CA SER A 24 8.00 13.39 16.41
C SER A 24 7.03 13.65 15.26
N GLY A 25 6.16 14.66 15.39
CA GLY A 25 5.08 14.83 14.42
C GLY A 25 4.58 16.26 14.25
N ILE A 26 3.72 16.44 13.26
CA ILE A 26 2.99 17.68 12.94
C ILE A 26 1.50 17.32 12.98
N GLY A 27 0.86 17.54 14.12
CA GLY A 27 -0.53 17.20 14.34
C GLY A 27 -0.85 15.75 13.91
N ASP A 28 -2.01 15.57 13.28
CA ASP A 28 -2.46 14.28 12.74
C ASP A 28 -2.05 14.05 11.26
N ASP A 29 -1.15 14.90 10.73
CA ASP A 29 -0.82 14.88 9.31
C ASP A 29 0.50 14.22 8.97
N PHE A 30 1.47 14.31 9.87
CA PHE A 30 2.79 13.73 9.68
C PHE A 30 3.36 13.25 11.01
N CYS A 31 3.92 12.05 11.02
CA CYS A 31 4.65 11.55 12.18
C CYS A 31 5.78 10.63 11.74
N MET A 32 6.91 10.76 12.42
CA MET A 32 8.06 9.88 12.29
C MET A 32 8.31 9.18 13.61
N PHE A 33 8.41 7.85 13.55
CA PHE A 33 8.67 6.98 14.69
C PHE A 33 10.06 6.36 14.54
N ASN A 34 10.90 6.52 15.55
CA ASN A 34 12.19 5.84 15.64
C ASN A 34 12.03 4.65 16.58
N VAL A 35 11.88 3.48 16.02
CA VAL A 35 11.54 2.28 16.75
C VAL A 35 12.80 1.44 16.96
N ARG A 36 13.11 1.12 18.21
CA ARG A 36 14.04 0.06 18.56
C ARG A 36 13.25 -1.13 19.05
N TYR A 37 13.81 -2.31 18.94
CA TYR A 37 13.16 -3.52 19.43
C TYR A 37 12.65 -3.28 20.87
N ASP A 38 11.35 -3.44 21.02
CA ASP A 38 10.67 -3.46 22.31
C ASP A 38 9.62 -4.57 22.23
N GLU A 39 9.63 -5.50 23.18
CA GLU A 39 8.68 -6.60 23.28
C GLU A 39 7.21 -6.13 23.35
N ARG A 40 6.97 -4.84 23.54
CA ARG A 40 5.64 -4.21 23.62
C ARG A 40 5.05 -3.76 22.28
N LEU A 41 5.76 -3.96 21.17
CA LEU A 41 5.31 -3.50 19.84
C LEU A 41 4.28 -4.44 19.21
N HIS A 42 3.12 -4.52 19.85
CA HIS A 42 2.00 -5.33 19.32
C HIS A 42 1.09 -4.57 18.35
N ALA A 43 1.38 -3.31 18.03
CA ALA A 43 0.53 -2.46 17.18
C ALA A 43 0.29 -3.03 15.77
N LEU A 44 1.28 -3.73 15.23
CA LEU A 44 1.25 -4.31 13.89
C LEU A 44 1.11 -5.85 13.88
N ASP A 45 0.93 -6.48 15.03
CA ASP A 45 0.74 -7.95 15.13
C ASP A 45 -0.60 -8.39 14.51
N TYR A 46 -1.55 -7.48 14.45
CA TYR A 46 -2.83 -7.71 13.81
C TYR A 46 -2.90 -7.00 12.46
N PRO A 47 -3.60 -7.59 11.47
CA PRO A 47 -3.78 -6.94 10.18
C PRO A 47 -4.40 -5.55 10.36
N CYS A 48 -3.67 -4.51 10.00
CA CYS A 48 -4.11 -3.13 10.10
C CYS A 48 -4.07 -2.44 8.74
N ARG A 49 -4.84 -1.37 8.61
CA ARG A 49 -4.87 -0.52 7.43
C ARG A 49 -4.60 0.91 7.84
N PHE A 50 -3.67 1.53 7.17
CA PHE A 50 -3.36 2.94 7.38
C PHE A 50 -4.02 3.79 6.28
N ASP A 51 -4.74 4.84 6.70
CA ASP A 51 -5.38 5.78 5.78
C ASP A 51 -4.42 6.92 5.40
N GLY A 52 -3.40 6.55 4.66
CA GLY A 52 -2.36 7.47 4.24
C GLY A 52 -1.20 6.74 3.61
N LEU A 53 -0.08 7.42 3.48
CA LEU A 53 1.19 6.87 3.05
C LEU A 53 2.00 6.45 4.29
N LEU A 54 2.44 5.20 4.33
CA LEU A 54 3.32 4.71 5.38
C LEU A 54 4.59 4.18 4.74
N MET A 55 5.71 4.67 5.23
CA MET A 55 7.04 4.23 4.83
C MET A 55 7.73 3.61 6.04
N LEU A 56 8.26 2.41 5.91
CA LEU A 56 9.06 1.73 6.92
C LEU A 56 10.47 1.51 6.35
N TYR A 57 11.46 2.04 7.00
CA TYR A 57 12.86 1.82 6.67
C TYR A 57 13.54 1.01 7.76
N CYS A 58 14.02 -0.18 7.43
CA CYS A 58 14.78 -1.01 8.34
C CYS A 58 16.24 -0.56 8.34
N VAL A 59 16.69 0.00 9.47
CA VAL A 59 18.06 0.46 9.66
C VAL A 59 18.96 -0.71 9.98
N GLU A 60 18.50 -1.59 10.87
CA GLU A 60 19.26 -2.75 11.37
C GLU A 60 18.30 -3.83 11.85
N GLY A 61 18.62 -5.09 11.55
CA GLY A 61 17.89 -6.25 12.03
C GLY A 61 17.02 -6.92 10.97
N HIS A 62 16.07 -7.74 11.43
CA HIS A 62 15.25 -8.56 10.57
C HIS A 62 13.82 -8.65 11.11
N LEU A 63 12.85 -8.45 10.25
CA LEU A 63 11.43 -8.67 10.54
C LEU A 63 10.70 -9.28 9.34
N LYS A 64 9.62 -10.01 9.60
CA LYS A 64 8.68 -10.44 8.56
C LYS A 64 7.47 -9.53 8.56
N LEU A 65 7.16 -9.01 7.40
CA LEU A 65 6.03 -8.12 7.18
C LEU A 65 5.15 -8.67 6.08
N SER A 66 3.85 -8.73 6.28
CA SER A 66 2.92 -8.96 5.18
C SER A 66 2.28 -7.66 4.72
N VAL A 67 2.28 -7.44 3.40
CA VAL A 67 1.56 -6.37 2.73
C VAL A 67 0.47 -7.03 1.89
N ASN A 68 -0.78 -6.73 2.20
CA ASN A 68 -1.95 -7.42 1.65
C ASN A 68 -1.91 -8.92 2.01
N LEU A 69 -1.57 -9.80 1.07
CA LEU A 69 -1.49 -11.24 1.28
C LEU A 69 -0.09 -11.81 1.01
N ASN A 70 0.86 -10.93 0.71
CA ASN A 70 2.22 -11.32 0.40
C ASN A 70 3.12 -11.08 1.61
N GLU A 71 3.92 -12.07 1.97
CA GLU A 71 4.91 -11.96 3.03
C GLU A 71 6.26 -11.52 2.46
N TYR A 72 6.94 -10.65 3.19
CA TYR A 72 8.24 -10.11 2.83
C TYR A 72 9.22 -10.24 3.99
N ASP A 73 10.42 -10.67 3.69
CA ASP A 73 11.57 -10.64 4.58
C ASP A 73 12.22 -9.25 4.52
N ILE A 74 12.12 -8.50 5.60
CA ILE A 74 12.67 -7.15 5.73
C ILE A 74 13.95 -7.23 6.56
N ARG A 75 15.04 -6.79 5.98
CA ARG A 75 16.38 -6.79 6.57
C ARG A 75 17.00 -5.39 6.51
N ASP A 76 18.25 -5.28 6.93
CA ASP A 76 19.01 -4.04 6.85
C ASP A 76 18.87 -3.37 5.47
N ASN A 77 18.64 -2.06 5.50
CA ASN A 77 18.49 -1.23 4.31
C ASN A 77 17.29 -1.55 3.42
N HIS A 78 16.30 -2.30 3.93
CA HIS A 78 15.03 -2.47 3.21
C HIS A 78 14.09 -1.29 3.50
N LEU A 79 13.50 -0.81 2.43
CA LEU A 79 12.45 0.20 2.45
C LEU A 79 11.12 -0.43 2.02
N VAL A 80 10.09 -0.23 2.83
CA VAL A 80 8.73 -0.62 2.53
C VAL A 80 7.89 0.63 2.36
N ILE A 81 7.11 0.70 1.29
CA ILE A 81 6.14 1.79 1.09
C ILE A 81 4.76 1.18 0.88
N THR A 82 3.80 1.73 1.59
CA THR A 82 2.40 1.35 1.44
C THR A 82 1.55 2.56 1.13
N THR A 83 0.55 2.34 0.29
CA THR A 83 -0.43 3.35 -0.10
C THR A 83 -1.74 3.15 0.65
N PRO A 84 -2.63 4.16 0.67
CA PRO A 84 -3.96 4.01 1.26
C PRO A 84 -4.67 2.75 0.75
N GLY A 85 -5.18 1.96 1.66
CA GLY A 85 -5.88 0.70 1.34
C GLY A 85 -5.04 -0.56 1.47
N ASN A 86 -3.71 -0.49 1.56
CA ASN A 86 -2.90 -1.67 1.86
C ASN A 86 -3.18 -2.18 3.28
N ILE A 87 -3.19 -3.49 3.42
CA ILE A 87 -3.27 -4.17 4.72
C ILE A 87 -1.87 -4.59 5.12
N LEU A 88 -1.47 -4.18 6.30
CA LEU A 88 -0.15 -4.46 6.88
C LEU A 88 -0.30 -5.39 8.08
N LYS A 89 0.65 -6.31 8.23
CA LYS A 89 0.79 -7.13 9.43
C LYS A 89 2.26 -7.47 9.62
N VAL A 90 2.77 -7.28 10.82
CA VAL A 90 4.06 -7.86 11.23
C VAL A 90 3.80 -9.32 11.58
N SER A 91 4.40 -10.25 10.86
CA SER A 91 4.13 -11.68 11.04
C SER A 91 5.06 -12.32 12.05
N GLN A 92 6.27 -11.81 12.22
CA GLN A 92 7.24 -12.27 13.18
C GLN A 92 8.35 -11.24 13.36
N VAL A 93 8.62 -10.85 14.57
CA VAL A 93 9.88 -10.19 14.94
C VAL A 93 10.82 -11.33 15.34
N ALA A 94 11.75 -11.69 14.46
CA ALA A 94 12.80 -12.64 14.83
C ALA A 94 13.60 -11.99 15.99
N GLY A 95 13.72 -12.69 17.11
CA GLY A 95 14.32 -12.20 18.37
C GLY A 95 15.76 -11.68 18.22
N SER A 96 15.92 -10.60 17.47
CA SER A 96 17.14 -9.83 17.41
C SER A 96 17.01 -8.67 18.37
N GLU A 97 17.80 -8.68 19.43
CA GLU A 97 17.96 -7.56 20.37
C GLU A 97 18.42 -6.24 19.68
N GLN A 98 18.57 -6.25 18.36
CA GLN A 98 19.17 -5.18 17.56
C GLN A 98 18.24 -4.61 16.48
N LEU A 99 16.95 -4.91 16.49
CA LEU A 99 16.02 -4.39 15.49
C LEU A 99 15.83 -2.87 15.66
N LYS A 100 16.18 -2.12 14.60
CA LYS A 100 15.96 -0.67 14.50
C LYS A 100 15.28 -0.34 13.19
N TYR A 101 14.19 0.36 13.23
CA TYR A 101 13.50 0.84 12.04
C TYR A 101 12.86 2.21 12.27
N VAL A 102 12.65 2.92 11.18
CA VAL A 102 11.97 4.21 11.17
C VAL A 102 10.65 4.04 10.41
N ILE A 103 9.55 4.46 11.04
CA ILE A 103 8.27 4.58 10.36
C ILE A 103 8.02 6.06 10.09
N VAL A 104 7.67 6.39 8.84
CA VAL A 104 7.16 7.71 8.46
C VAL A 104 5.71 7.52 8.04
N ALA A 105 4.80 8.11 8.77
CA ALA A 105 3.37 8.09 8.52
C ALA A 105 2.90 9.47 8.05
N MET A 106 2.19 9.51 6.93
CA MET A 106 1.68 10.74 6.32
C MET A 106 0.20 10.59 6.02
N SER A 107 -0.61 11.57 6.42
CA SER A 107 -2.01 11.62 5.99
C SER A 107 -2.12 11.85 4.48
N SER A 108 -3.26 11.49 3.88
CA SER A 108 -3.53 11.81 2.48
C SER A 108 -3.49 13.32 2.21
N ARG A 109 -3.87 14.15 3.19
CA ARG A 109 -3.79 15.62 3.09
C ARG A 109 -2.33 16.09 3.03
N PHE A 110 -1.47 15.61 3.90
CA PHE A 110 -0.05 15.95 3.89
C PHE A 110 0.61 15.51 2.59
N ALA A 111 0.34 14.28 2.14
CA ALA A 111 0.88 13.74 0.90
C ALA A 111 0.48 14.57 -0.34
N MET A 112 -0.75 15.08 -0.38
CA MET A 112 -1.19 16.00 -1.45
C MET A 112 -0.51 17.37 -1.41
N GLY A 113 -0.01 17.80 -0.25
CA GLY A 113 0.75 19.05 -0.07
C GLY A 113 2.23 18.93 -0.47
N LEU A 114 2.74 17.73 -0.73
CA LEU A 114 4.12 17.54 -1.17
C LEU A 114 4.34 18.15 -2.55
N LYS A 115 5.50 18.78 -2.74
CA LYS A 115 5.93 19.39 -4.01
C LYS A 115 6.45 18.32 -4.97
N VAL A 116 5.65 17.29 -5.21
CA VAL A 116 5.98 16.14 -6.06
C VAL A 116 4.81 15.85 -6.98
N ASP A 117 5.10 15.53 -8.24
CA ASP A 117 4.05 15.08 -9.15
C ASP A 117 3.60 13.65 -8.79
N LEU A 118 2.73 13.57 -7.77
CA LEU A 118 2.15 12.32 -7.32
C LEU A 118 1.40 11.59 -8.43
N LYS A 119 0.86 12.30 -9.45
CA LYS A 119 0.21 11.67 -10.60
C LYS A 119 1.21 10.86 -11.42
N LYS A 120 2.42 11.39 -11.60
CA LYS A 120 3.51 10.68 -12.27
C LYS A 120 3.89 9.43 -11.47
N ILE A 121 4.08 9.57 -10.16
CA ILE A 121 4.37 8.44 -9.25
C ILE A 121 3.21 7.45 -9.22
N MET A 122 1.96 7.92 -9.17
CA MET A 122 0.79 7.04 -9.11
C MET A 122 0.44 6.38 -10.44
N ASN A 123 0.77 6.99 -11.59
CA ASN A 123 0.65 6.31 -12.88
C ASN A 123 1.63 5.14 -13.00
N GLU A 124 2.74 5.21 -12.29
CA GLU A 124 3.69 4.13 -12.06
C GLU A 124 3.30 3.27 -10.83
N GLY A 125 2.35 3.73 -10.03
CA GLY A 125 1.97 3.22 -8.69
C GLY A 125 1.28 1.86 -8.67
N ILE A 126 0.88 1.33 -9.82
CA ILE A 126 0.47 -0.09 -9.92
C ILE A 126 1.65 -0.97 -9.52
N THR A 127 2.85 -0.53 -9.80
CA THR A 127 4.07 -1.24 -9.48
C THR A 127 4.46 -1.11 -7.99
N LEU A 128 4.13 -0.01 -7.32
CA LEU A 128 4.25 0.12 -5.86
C LEU A 128 3.33 -0.87 -5.13
N MET A 129 2.16 -1.17 -5.69
CA MET A 129 1.27 -2.22 -5.14
C MET A 129 1.83 -3.64 -5.36
N GLU A 130 2.61 -3.84 -6.42
CA GLU A 130 3.23 -5.14 -6.75
C GLU A 130 4.57 -5.33 -6.05
N ILE A 131 5.35 -4.25 -5.88
CA ILE A 131 6.69 -4.28 -5.26
C ILE A 131 6.71 -3.24 -4.12
N PRO A 132 6.05 -3.51 -2.99
CA PRO A 132 6.03 -2.58 -1.87
C PRO A 132 7.37 -2.53 -1.11
N VAL A 133 8.29 -3.44 -1.40
CA VAL A 133 9.56 -3.62 -0.70
C VAL A 133 10.72 -3.48 -1.65
N MET A 134 11.73 -2.69 -1.26
CA MET A 134 12.98 -2.53 -1.99
C MET A 134 14.17 -2.55 -1.04
N LYS A 135 15.25 -3.20 -1.45
CA LYS A 135 16.55 -3.07 -0.79
C LYS A 135 17.28 -1.87 -1.37
N LEU A 136 17.71 -0.96 -0.52
CA LEU A 136 18.52 0.18 -0.89
C LEU A 136 20.00 -0.23 -0.96
N ASP A 137 20.76 0.33 -1.91
CA ASP A 137 22.21 0.23 -1.91
C ASP A 137 22.83 1.15 -0.84
N GLU A 138 24.15 1.14 -0.69
CA GLU A 138 24.85 1.89 0.33
C GLU A 138 24.67 3.41 0.17
N VAL A 139 24.69 3.92 -1.07
CA VAL A 139 24.56 5.34 -1.37
C VAL A 139 23.15 5.81 -1.00
N MET A 140 22.15 5.07 -1.44
CA MET A 140 20.74 5.43 -1.21
C MET A 140 20.34 5.24 0.25
N SER A 141 20.89 4.23 0.94
CA SER A 141 20.73 4.04 2.38
C SER A 141 21.31 5.22 3.16
N SER A 142 22.50 5.69 2.78
CA SER A 142 23.11 6.87 3.39
C SER A 142 22.25 8.12 3.18
N LEU A 143 21.78 8.36 1.96
CA LEU A 143 20.89 9.50 1.65
C LEU A 143 19.58 9.41 2.43
N MET A 144 18.98 8.23 2.54
CA MET A 144 17.75 8.01 3.31
C MET A 144 17.97 8.36 4.77
N GLN A 145 19.03 7.87 5.39
CA GLN A 145 19.36 8.15 6.80
C GLN A 145 19.62 9.64 7.03
N GLN A 146 20.29 10.33 6.09
CA GLN A 146 20.51 11.78 6.16
C GLN A 146 19.19 12.55 6.13
N HIS A 147 18.26 12.19 5.21
CA HIS A 147 16.94 12.82 5.13
C HIS A 147 16.13 12.58 6.40
N LEU A 148 16.10 11.35 6.90
CA LEU A 148 15.39 11.01 8.14
C LEU A 148 15.97 11.76 9.34
N SER A 149 17.30 11.87 9.43
CA SER A 149 17.97 12.65 10.48
C SER A 149 17.64 14.14 10.38
N LEU A 150 17.62 14.68 9.17
CA LEU A 150 17.26 16.08 8.92
C LEU A 150 15.81 16.36 9.29
N VAL A 151 14.88 15.49 8.92
CA VAL A 151 13.47 15.58 9.35
C VAL A 151 13.38 15.59 10.86
N ALA A 152 14.07 14.66 11.55
CA ALA A 152 14.06 14.58 13.02
C ALA A 152 14.54 15.86 13.69
N ASN A 153 15.60 16.47 13.16
CA ASN A 153 16.15 17.71 13.70
C ASN A 153 15.23 18.90 13.46
N VAL A 154 14.69 19.02 12.25
CA VAL A 154 13.83 20.16 11.88
C VAL A 154 12.47 20.08 12.56
N ILE A 155 11.86 18.90 12.67
CA ILE A 155 10.54 18.73 13.28
C ILE A 155 10.54 19.09 14.78
N ASN A 156 11.66 18.92 15.45
CA ASN A 156 11.85 19.27 16.87
C ASN A 156 12.41 20.69 17.08
N SER A 157 12.55 21.48 16.02
CA SER A 157 13.03 22.87 16.13
C SER A 157 11.89 23.84 16.43
N ASP A 158 12.23 24.99 17.01
CA ASP A 158 11.29 26.09 17.29
C ASP A 158 11.08 27.03 16.08
N SER A 159 11.49 26.62 14.88
CA SER A 159 11.38 27.43 13.66
C SER A 159 9.93 27.66 13.26
N SER A 160 9.57 28.90 12.94
CA SER A 160 8.25 29.24 12.35
C SER A 160 8.02 28.63 10.97
N PHE A 161 9.09 28.22 10.26
CA PHE A 161 9.04 27.52 8.98
C PHE A 161 9.22 26.00 9.11
N ARG A 162 9.05 25.46 10.31
CA ARG A 162 9.24 24.03 10.60
C ARG A 162 8.43 23.12 9.67
N GLU A 163 7.14 23.39 9.51
CA GLU A 163 6.24 22.57 8.70
C GLU A 163 6.60 22.64 7.22
N ASP A 164 6.89 23.82 6.68
CA ASP A 164 7.32 24.00 5.30
C ASP A 164 8.65 23.32 5.02
N SER A 165 9.57 23.37 5.98
CA SER A 165 10.87 22.72 5.89
C SER A 165 10.74 21.20 5.90
N VAL A 166 9.95 20.64 6.82
CA VAL A 166 9.66 19.18 6.85
C VAL A 166 9.02 18.75 5.55
N THR A 167 8.02 19.48 5.06
CA THR A 167 7.34 19.17 3.77
C THR A 167 8.32 19.17 2.61
N SER A 168 9.28 20.10 2.58
CA SER A 168 10.29 20.19 1.53
C SER A 168 11.29 19.03 1.58
N ILE A 169 11.76 18.67 2.78
CA ILE A 169 12.69 17.54 2.99
C ILE A 169 12.00 16.22 2.62
N VAL A 170 10.77 16.03 3.07
CA VAL A 170 9.97 14.83 2.73
C VAL A 170 9.70 14.78 1.22
N SER A 171 9.42 15.92 0.57
CA SER A 171 9.26 15.96 -0.89
C SER A 171 10.53 15.50 -1.61
N SER A 172 11.71 15.97 -1.18
CA SER A 172 13.00 15.50 -1.71
C SER A 172 13.20 14.00 -1.51
N MET A 173 12.91 13.49 -0.31
CA MET A 173 13.02 12.07 0.01
C MET A 173 12.09 11.21 -0.88
N ILE A 174 10.85 11.64 -1.08
CA ILE A 174 9.90 10.94 -1.96
C ILE A 174 10.36 10.97 -3.43
N CYS A 175 10.97 12.06 -3.90
CA CYS A 175 11.55 12.13 -5.25
C CYS A 175 12.67 11.10 -5.44
N LEU A 176 13.59 10.99 -4.47
CA LEU A 176 14.67 10.00 -4.52
C LEU A 176 14.11 8.58 -4.58
N VAL A 177 13.17 8.29 -3.69
CA VAL A 177 12.49 6.99 -3.63
C VAL A 177 11.76 6.69 -4.93
N ALA A 178 11.02 7.65 -5.49
CA ALA A 178 10.31 7.49 -6.76
C ALA A 178 11.28 7.21 -7.92
N GLY A 179 12.44 7.85 -7.95
CA GLY A 179 13.50 7.57 -8.91
C GLY A 179 13.93 6.11 -8.87
N LEU A 180 14.26 5.60 -7.68
CA LEU A 180 14.65 4.19 -7.48
C LEU A 180 13.58 3.21 -7.96
N TRP A 181 12.31 3.49 -7.63
CA TRP A 181 11.22 2.63 -8.10
C TRP A 181 11.10 2.65 -9.61
N THR A 182 11.24 3.83 -10.24
CA THR A 182 11.20 3.96 -11.71
C THR A 182 12.34 3.18 -12.35
N ASP A 183 13.55 3.26 -11.80
CA ASP A 183 14.72 2.54 -12.30
C ASP A 183 14.53 1.03 -12.15
N LYS A 184 14.06 0.57 -10.98
CA LYS A 184 13.77 -0.86 -10.76
C LYS A 184 12.67 -1.40 -11.67
N ILE A 185 11.65 -0.60 -11.93
CA ILE A 185 10.61 -0.94 -12.90
C ILE A 185 11.20 -1.07 -14.31
N ASN A 186 12.07 -0.14 -14.68
CA ASN A 186 12.70 -0.18 -16.00
C ASN A 186 13.64 -1.39 -16.15
N GLU A 187 14.45 -1.70 -15.12
CA GLU A 187 15.25 -2.95 -15.09
C GLU A 187 14.36 -4.19 -15.29
N LEU A 188 13.29 -4.32 -14.50
CA LEU A 188 12.37 -5.44 -14.62
C LEU A 188 11.66 -5.47 -15.97
N ARG A 189 11.41 -4.31 -16.59
CA ARG A 189 10.88 -4.22 -17.95
C ARG A 189 11.90 -4.64 -18.99
N GLU A 190 13.16 -4.28 -18.84
CA GLU A 190 14.25 -4.67 -19.75
C GLU A 190 14.56 -6.17 -19.63
N GLU A 191 14.67 -6.70 -18.40
CA GLU A 191 14.79 -8.14 -18.17
C GLU A 191 13.58 -8.89 -18.74
N ALA A 192 12.39 -8.34 -18.55
CA ALA A 192 11.19 -8.87 -19.12
C ALA A 192 11.15 -8.70 -20.64
N ALA A 193 11.67 -7.66 -21.25
CA ALA A 193 11.73 -7.48 -22.70
C ALA A 193 12.62 -8.53 -23.38
N GLN A 194 13.64 -9.03 -22.70
CA GLN A 194 14.44 -10.17 -23.18
C GLN A 194 13.69 -11.51 -23.06
N THR A 195 12.69 -11.62 -22.19
CA THR A 195 11.87 -12.82 -21.93
C THR A 195 10.37 -12.60 -22.12
N THR A 196 9.94 -11.38 -22.48
CA THR A 196 8.53 -10.97 -22.37
C THR A 196 7.68 -11.60 -23.45
N THR A 197 6.96 -12.58 -23.06
CA THR A 197 5.81 -13.06 -23.82
C THR A 197 4.74 -11.93 -23.85
N ARG A 198 4.10 -11.77 -25.02
CA ARG A 198 2.91 -10.89 -25.22
C ARG A 198 1.90 -10.95 -24.06
N SER A 199 1.87 -12.07 -23.33
CA SER A 199 1.01 -12.29 -22.17
C SER A 199 1.27 -11.30 -21.03
N ARG A 200 2.51 -10.96 -20.74
CA ARG A 200 2.87 -10.07 -19.63
C ARG A 200 2.50 -8.61 -19.91
N MET A 201 2.79 -8.12 -21.12
CA MET A 201 2.37 -6.77 -21.51
C MET A 201 0.85 -6.60 -21.46
N VAL A 202 0.11 -7.62 -21.91
CA VAL A 202 -1.34 -7.61 -21.86
C VAL A 202 -1.86 -7.65 -20.41
N LEU A 203 -1.20 -8.42 -19.52
CA LEU A 203 -1.53 -8.45 -18.09
C LEU A 203 -1.38 -7.07 -17.45
N GLU A 204 -0.28 -6.37 -17.68
CA GLU A 204 -0.04 -5.03 -17.13
C GLU A 204 -1.08 -4.01 -17.60
N GLN A 205 -1.41 -4.03 -18.90
CA GLN A 205 -2.45 -3.17 -19.45
C GLN A 205 -3.83 -3.52 -18.88
N PHE A 206 -4.13 -4.81 -18.74
CA PHE A 206 -5.37 -5.29 -18.15
C PHE A 206 -5.51 -4.84 -16.69
N ILE A 207 -4.47 -4.99 -15.86
CA ILE A 207 -4.47 -4.57 -14.45
C ILE A 207 -4.73 -3.06 -14.35
N ARG A 208 -4.09 -2.24 -15.18
CA ARG A 208 -4.35 -0.79 -15.25
C ARG A 208 -5.80 -0.47 -15.56
N LEU A 209 -6.39 -1.16 -16.52
CA LEU A 209 -7.80 -0.98 -16.87
C LEU A 209 -8.73 -1.45 -15.73
N VAL A 210 -8.42 -2.57 -15.07
CA VAL A 210 -9.19 -3.06 -13.92
C VAL A 210 -9.13 -2.04 -12.79
N GLY A 211 -7.96 -1.53 -12.43
CA GLY A 211 -7.81 -0.48 -11.42
C GLY A 211 -8.69 0.74 -11.70
N ARG A 212 -8.82 1.14 -12.96
CA ARG A 212 -9.61 2.32 -13.38
C ARG A 212 -11.11 2.07 -13.51
N TYR A 213 -11.53 0.86 -13.85
CA TYR A 213 -12.90 0.60 -14.30
C TYR A 213 -13.66 -0.47 -13.51
N HIS A 214 -13.05 -1.17 -12.54
CA HIS A 214 -13.65 -2.29 -11.80
C HIS A 214 -14.96 -1.96 -11.09
N THR A 215 -15.15 -0.70 -10.67
CA THR A 215 -16.40 -0.26 -10.03
C THR A 215 -17.58 -0.23 -11.00
N LYS A 216 -17.32 0.00 -12.30
CA LYS A 216 -18.36 0.14 -13.33
C LYS A 216 -18.53 -1.10 -14.19
N TYR A 217 -17.43 -1.78 -14.51
CA TYR A 217 -17.42 -2.88 -15.48
C TYR A 217 -16.78 -4.13 -14.88
N ARG A 218 -17.53 -5.21 -14.81
CA ARG A 218 -17.07 -6.52 -14.32
C ARG A 218 -16.95 -7.58 -15.39
N ASN A 219 -17.46 -7.30 -16.59
CA ASN A 219 -17.39 -8.22 -17.72
C ASN A 219 -16.02 -8.15 -18.38
N VAL A 220 -15.37 -9.29 -18.54
CA VAL A 220 -14.08 -9.43 -19.24
C VAL A 220 -14.13 -8.87 -20.66
N GLY A 221 -15.30 -8.93 -21.32
CA GLY A 221 -15.51 -8.38 -22.65
C GLY A 221 -15.13 -6.90 -22.75
N PHE A 222 -15.55 -6.07 -21.79
CA PHE A 222 -15.19 -4.66 -21.76
C PHE A 222 -13.67 -4.43 -21.80
N TYR A 223 -12.92 -5.20 -21.03
CA TYR A 223 -11.46 -5.09 -20.98
C TYR A 223 -10.80 -5.64 -22.24
N ALA A 224 -11.37 -6.69 -22.79
CA ALA A 224 -10.91 -7.27 -24.05
C ALA A 224 -11.08 -6.29 -25.22
N ASP A 225 -12.23 -5.62 -25.30
CA ASP A 225 -12.49 -4.58 -26.31
C ASP A 225 -11.51 -3.41 -26.19
N LYS A 226 -11.23 -2.95 -24.95
CA LYS A 226 -10.24 -1.88 -24.68
C LYS A 226 -8.82 -2.26 -25.10
N LEU A 227 -8.50 -3.55 -25.09
CA LEU A 227 -7.19 -4.09 -25.48
C LEU A 227 -7.16 -4.62 -26.93
N CYS A 228 -8.24 -4.43 -27.69
CA CYS A 228 -8.39 -4.95 -29.06
C CYS A 228 -8.16 -6.48 -29.14
N LEU A 229 -8.67 -7.23 -28.13
CA LEU A 229 -8.55 -8.68 -28.03
C LEU A 229 -9.92 -9.33 -27.90
N THR A 230 -9.99 -10.62 -28.19
CA THR A 230 -11.19 -11.40 -27.83
C THR A 230 -11.18 -11.75 -26.35
N PRO A 231 -12.33 -11.85 -25.66
CA PRO A 231 -12.40 -12.21 -24.24
C PRO A 231 -11.72 -13.55 -23.91
N LYS A 232 -11.85 -14.52 -24.81
CA LYS A 232 -11.22 -15.84 -24.69
C LYS A 232 -9.69 -15.74 -24.74
N TYR A 233 -9.16 -14.95 -25.67
CA TYR A 233 -7.73 -14.77 -25.82
C TYR A 233 -7.14 -13.95 -24.67
N LEU A 234 -7.80 -12.87 -24.27
CA LEU A 234 -7.42 -12.09 -23.07
C LEU A 234 -7.35 -13.01 -21.84
N SER A 235 -8.40 -13.78 -21.56
CA SER A 235 -8.44 -14.69 -20.39
C SER A 235 -7.30 -15.71 -20.41
N LYS A 236 -6.95 -16.23 -21.58
CA LYS A 236 -5.80 -17.14 -21.75
C LYS A 236 -4.48 -16.43 -21.40
N LEU A 237 -4.25 -15.24 -21.96
CA LEU A 237 -3.01 -14.49 -21.72
C LEU A 237 -2.85 -14.12 -20.23
N ILE A 238 -3.93 -13.64 -19.60
CA ILE A 238 -3.93 -13.27 -18.17
C ILE A 238 -3.61 -14.49 -17.30
N LYS A 239 -4.29 -15.63 -17.54
CA LYS A 239 -4.06 -16.85 -16.77
C LYS A 239 -2.63 -17.38 -16.95
N THR A 240 -2.09 -17.31 -18.17
CA THR A 240 -0.72 -17.74 -18.46
C THR A 240 0.30 -16.85 -17.74
N ALA A 241 0.09 -15.52 -17.70
CA ALA A 241 1.03 -14.58 -17.14
C ALA A 241 0.96 -14.48 -15.60
N SER A 242 -0.23 -14.70 -14.99
CA SER A 242 -0.44 -14.44 -13.56
C SER A 242 -0.89 -15.67 -12.75
N GLY A 243 -1.21 -16.77 -13.40
CA GLY A 243 -1.82 -17.94 -12.74
C GLY A 243 -3.30 -17.75 -12.36
N LYS A 244 -3.79 -16.49 -12.31
CA LYS A 244 -5.18 -16.13 -11.97
C LYS A 244 -6.00 -15.85 -13.23
N SER A 245 -7.29 -16.16 -13.20
CA SER A 245 -8.19 -15.79 -14.30
C SER A 245 -8.51 -14.29 -14.32
N ALA A 246 -8.88 -13.75 -15.46
CA ALA A 246 -9.29 -12.35 -15.59
C ALA A 246 -10.48 -11.98 -14.67
N PRO A 247 -11.53 -12.81 -14.52
CA PRO A 247 -12.59 -12.56 -13.53
C PRO A 247 -12.07 -12.49 -12.09
N GLU A 248 -11.15 -13.37 -11.68
CA GLU A 248 -10.58 -13.35 -10.33
C GLU A 248 -9.82 -12.06 -10.05
N TRP A 249 -9.11 -11.51 -11.04
CA TRP A 249 -8.47 -10.21 -10.94
C TRP A 249 -9.49 -9.09 -10.74
N ILE A 250 -10.51 -9.02 -11.58
CA ILE A 250 -11.58 -8.00 -11.48
C ILE A 250 -12.27 -8.10 -10.13
N ASP A 251 -12.64 -9.31 -9.71
CA ASP A 251 -13.30 -9.56 -8.44
C ASP A 251 -12.44 -9.14 -7.23
N SER A 252 -11.12 -9.35 -7.30
CA SER A 252 -10.20 -8.94 -6.23
C SER A 252 -10.24 -7.42 -6.01
N TYR A 253 -10.26 -6.63 -7.09
CA TYR A 253 -10.37 -5.17 -7.02
C TYR A 253 -11.74 -4.72 -6.50
N VAL A 254 -12.82 -5.35 -6.98
CA VAL A 254 -14.18 -5.04 -6.50
C VAL A 254 -14.33 -5.35 -5.01
N ILE A 255 -13.79 -6.48 -4.54
CA ILE A 255 -13.80 -6.84 -3.11
C ILE A 255 -12.98 -5.86 -2.29
N LEU A 256 -11.81 -5.46 -2.79
CA LEU A 256 -10.97 -4.48 -2.09
C LEU A 256 -11.71 -3.15 -1.93
N GLU A 257 -12.32 -2.66 -2.98
CA GLU A 257 -13.12 -1.43 -2.95
C GLU A 257 -14.36 -1.56 -2.04
N ALA A 258 -15.06 -2.71 -2.11
CA ALA A 258 -16.19 -2.98 -1.22
C ALA A 258 -15.78 -2.97 0.25
N LYS A 259 -14.66 -3.60 0.59
CA LYS A 259 -14.08 -3.59 1.93
C LYS A 259 -13.76 -2.17 2.40
N ASN A 260 -13.16 -1.36 1.52
CA ASN A 260 -12.84 0.04 1.79
C ASN A 260 -14.10 0.84 2.12
N LEU A 261 -15.11 0.78 1.26
CA LEU A 261 -16.35 1.52 1.46
C LEU A 261 -17.11 1.05 2.70
N LEU A 262 -17.08 -0.24 3.01
CA LEU A 262 -17.75 -0.78 4.20
C LEU A 262 -17.09 -0.33 5.51
N LYS A 263 -15.76 -0.26 5.55
CA LYS A 263 -15.00 0.07 6.77
C LYS A 263 -14.78 1.56 6.97
N TYR A 264 -14.67 2.33 5.89
CA TYR A 264 -14.14 3.70 5.93
C TYR A 264 -15.12 4.76 5.44
N SER A 265 -16.38 4.38 5.25
CA SER A 265 -17.41 5.35 4.96
C SER A 265 -18.70 5.03 5.71
N ASP A 266 -19.43 6.09 6.08
CA ASP A 266 -20.73 5.99 6.72
C ASP A 266 -21.87 5.79 5.71
N ILE A 267 -21.53 5.61 4.41
CA ILE A 267 -22.56 5.44 3.38
C ILE A 267 -23.33 4.13 3.58
N ALA A 268 -24.63 4.17 3.34
CA ALA A 268 -25.47 2.99 3.45
C ALA A 268 -25.00 1.86 2.54
N ILE A 269 -25.13 0.60 2.98
CA ILE A 269 -24.75 -0.56 2.16
C ILE A 269 -25.48 -0.54 0.81
N LYS A 270 -26.72 -0.06 0.78
CA LYS A 270 -27.47 0.13 -0.47
C LYS A 270 -26.75 1.07 -1.45
N GLU A 271 -26.13 2.12 -0.94
CA GLU A 271 -25.34 3.06 -1.75
C GLU A 271 -24.05 2.42 -2.25
N ILE A 272 -23.37 1.60 -1.44
CA ILE A 272 -22.21 0.81 -1.86
C ILE A 272 -22.56 -0.12 -3.01
N VAL A 273 -23.70 -0.81 -2.91
CA VAL A 273 -24.22 -1.69 -3.97
C VAL A 273 -24.37 -0.94 -5.30
N TYR A 274 -24.92 0.28 -5.21
CA TYR A 274 -25.08 1.14 -6.39
C TYR A 274 -23.73 1.62 -6.95
N ARG A 275 -22.82 2.13 -6.11
CA ARG A 275 -21.48 2.61 -6.52
C ARG A 275 -20.64 1.52 -7.16
N LEU A 276 -20.75 0.31 -6.66
CA LEU A 276 -20.05 -0.86 -7.22
C LEU A 276 -20.84 -1.52 -8.37
N ASN A 277 -21.89 -0.87 -8.85
CA ASN A 277 -22.68 -1.31 -9.99
C ASN A 277 -23.18 -2.77 -9.86
N PHE A 278 -23.68 -3.15 -8.67
CA PHE A 278 -24.37 -4.41 -8.49
C PHE A 278 -25.87 -4.25 -8.83
N PRO A 279 -26.49 -5.25 -9.46
CA PRO A 279 -27.90 -5.15 -9.84
C PRO A 279 -28.85 -5.03 -8.64
N ASN A 280 -28.50 -5.62 -7.52
CA ASN A 280 -29.23 -5.52 -6.25
C ASN A 280 -28.37 -5.96 -5.07
N GLN A 281 -28.89 -5.71 -3.86
CA GLN A 281 -28.22 -6.00 -2.61
C GLN A 281 -27.97 -7.50 -2.38
N SER A 282 -28.91 -8.36 -2.79
CA SER A 282 -28.78 -9.81 -2.61
C SER A 282 -27.61 -10.39 -3.41
N VAL A 283 -27.41 -9.90 -4.64
CA VAL A 283 -26.26 -10.29 -5.49
C VAL A 283 -24.96 -9.83 -4.87
N PHE A 284 -24.90 -8.59 -4.36
CA PHE A 284 -23.72 -8.08 -3.67
C PHE A 284 -23.39 -8.89 -2.40
N TYR A 285 -24.40 -9.21 -1.58
CA TYR A 285 -24.21 -9.99 -0.34
C TYR A 285 -23.64 -11.38 -0.65
N LYS A 286 -24.20 -12.08 -1.62
CA LYS A 286 -23.70 -13.40 -2.06
C LYS A 286 -22.26 -13.30 -2.58
N PHE A 287 -21.99 -12.30 -3.43
CA PHE A 287 -20.67 -12.06 -3.97
C PHE A 287 -19.63 -11.77 -2.87
N PHE A 288 -19.95 -10.88 -1.95
CA PHE A 288 -19.05 -10.47 -0.88
C PHE A 288 -18.80 -11.63 0.10
N LYS A 289 -19.87 -12.31 0.57
CA LYS A 289 -19.76 -13.44 1.49
C LYS A 289 -18.96 -14.60 0.89
N ALA A 290 -19.17 -14.92 -0.38
CA ALA A 290 -18.41 -16.00 -1.03
C ALA A 290 -16.90 -15.76 -1.09
N ARG A 291 -16.46 -14.49 -1.06
CA ARG A 291 -15.03 -14.12 -1.18
C ARG A 291 -14.38 -13.69 0.12
N THR A 292 -15.15 -13.34 1.14
CA THR A 292 -14.63 -12.85 2.42
C THR A 292 -15.01 -13.72 3.61
N GLY A 293 -15.93 -14.66 3.42
CA GLY A 293 -16.51 -15.48 4.48
C GLY A 293 -17.58 -14.76 5.32
N MET A 294 -17.70 -13.44 5.21
CA MET A 294 -18.60 -12.59 6.00
C MET A 294 -19.62 -11.87 5.11
N THR A 295 -20.77 -11.56 5.67
CA THR A 295 -21.71 -10.63 4.99
C THR A 295 -21.17 -9.19 5.06
N PRO A 296 -21.60 -8.29 4.16
CA PRO A 296 -21.23 -6.89 4.21
C PRO A 296 -21.54 -6.21 5.55
N SER A 297 -22.66 -6.58 6.17
CA SER A 297 -23.07 -6.02 7.48
C SER A 297 -22.17 -6.52 8.61
N GLU A 298 -21.86 -7.80 8.66
CA GLU A 298 -20.89 -8.38 9.62
C GLU A 298 -19.51 -7.74 9.45
N TYR A 299 -19.07 -7.58 8.20
CA TYR A 299 -17.77 -6.98 7.90
C TYR A 299 -17.68 -5.50 8.30
N ARG A 300 -18.79 -4.73 8.16
CA ARG A 300 -18.85 -3.33 8.61
C ARG A 300 -18.71 -3.21 10.12
N ASN A 301 -19.32 -4.13 10.86
CA ASN A 301 -19.40 -4.08 12.32
C ASN A 301 -18.22 -4.81 13.01
N SER A 302 -17.40 -5.54 12.23
CA SER A 302 -16.18 -6.18 12.75
C SER A 302 -15.03 -5.17 12.84
#